data_781ecf3ceea54e815bb1a092413e7781
#
_entry.id   781ecf3ceea54e815bb1a092413e7781
#
_cell.length_a   1.000
_cell.length_b   1.000
_cell.length_c   1.000
_cell.angle_alpha   90.00
_cell.angle_beta   90.00
_cell.angle_gamma   90.00
#
_symmetry.space_group_name_H-M   'P 1'
#
loop_
_entity.id
_entity.type
_entity.pdbx_description
1 polymer ?
#
loop_
_entity_poly.entity_id
_entity_poly.type
_entity_poly.pdbx_seq_one_letter_code
_entity_poly.pdbx_strand_id
1 'polypeptide(L)'
;MMCAIAGIFDVPFDGKILEKMQRTMRRRGPDEQGVYAEKNHALLHTRLAIVDPAGGAQPMALQWAGERYILVYNGELYNTAELRGELEGLGHEFRTHSDTEVVLHGCAEWGTAALDRFNGIFAFALWMERAEKLLLARDRMGVKPLFFLQKGRGLLFASEIKTILAHPSAQPVLTAEGAGEILLLGPGRTPGSGVFRDIREVEPGCFGIFEKGVLHLHRYWSLKDREHRDSFEDTVAQVRFLVTDAIRRQMVADVPIGMFLSGGLDSSLITAVCAEKLHAEGKTVDTFSVGYADNARYFVPGKFQPNSDEDFIGTMETAVGATAHHTVLTPEDLSAALEAATAARDLPGMADVDFSLLAFCGDIRKSVKMALSGECADEIFGGYPWFRDPEVRAVDGFPWAQNTRYRMTFLHPALREKLDGEAFVQERYRATIRETDVLPGTDPAERRMKEMVNLNYRWFMQTLLDRKDRMSMYQSLEVRVPFCDYRIAEYLYGVPWAFKDYHGEEKGLLRRAMEGWLPEKILHRKKSPYPKTWHPRYRALMAERLEALLAEKNAPLFDLVDREAAEDLLHGESSWPWYGQLMGVPQTMAFLLQTDFWLRNTGVKLEY
;
A
#
# COMPACT_ATOMS: atom_id res chain seq x y z
N MET A 1 3.57 -2.68 -15.54
CA MET A 1 2.66 -3.86 -15.57
C MET A 1 2.43 -4.40 -14.17
N MET A 2 1.20 -4.44 -13.69
CA MET A 2 0.91 -4.99 -12.37
C MET A 2 0.65 -6.49 -12.42
N CYS A 3 1.47 -7.24 -11.70
CA CYS A 3 1.62 -8.67 -11.81
C CYS A 3 1.68 -9.29 -10.40
N ALA A 4 2.00 -10.56 -10.34
CA ALA A 4 2.59 -11.15 -9.17
C ALA A 4 3.84 -11.93 -9.58
N ILE A 5 4.83 -11.90 -8.69
CA ILE A 5 6.08 -12.63 -8.83
C ILE A 5 6.26 -13.59 -7.67
N ALA A 6 6.93 -14.71 -7.91
CA ALA A 6 7.38 -15.62 -6.88
C ALA A 6 8.63 -16.38 -7.33
N GLY A 7 9.36 -16.95 -6.39
CA GLY A 7 10.50 -17.80 -6.70
C GLY A 7 10.88 -18.73 -5.58
N ILE A 8 11.59 -19.77 -5.97
CA ILE A 8 12.10 -20.84 -5.12
C ILE A 8 13.59 -21.01 -5.44
N PHE A 9 14.47 -21.01 -4.45
CA PHE A 9 15.91 -21.24 -4.59
C PHE A 9 16.38 -22.18 -3.49
N ASP A 10 17.06 -23.26 -3.88
CA ASP A 10 17.63 -24.26 -2.97
C ASP A 10 16.60 -24.87 -1.97
N VAL A 11 15.32 -24.91 -2.36
CA VAL A 11 14.22 -25.57 -1.64
C VAL A 11 13.60 -26.59 -2.60
N PRO A 12 13.33 -27.83 -2.18
CA PRO A 12 12.73 -28.84 -3.06
C PRO A 12 11.35 -28.43 -3.58
N PHE A 13 11.11 -28.61 -4.87
CA PHE A 13 9.81 -28.36 -5.50
C PHE A 13 9.52 -29.38 -6.62
N ASP A 14 8.28 -29.45 -7.01
CA ASP A 14 7.77 -30.18 -8.17
C ASP A 14 6.72 -29.34 -8.93
N GLY A 15 6.24 -29.88 -10.04
CA GLY A 15 5.23 -29.20 -10.86
C GLY A 15 3.93 -28.89 -10.10
N LYS A 16 3.53 -29.72 -9.12
CA LYS A 16 2.32 -29.50 -8.31
C LYS A 16 2.49 -28.33 -7.35
N ILE A 17 3.67 -28.18 -6.77
CA ILE A 17 4.00 -27.05 -5.89
C ILE A 17 3.99 -25.75 -6.71
N LEU A 18 4.63 -25.74 -7.89
CA LEU A 18 4.63 -24.57 -8.77
C LEU A 18 3.21 -24.17 -9.17
N GLU A 19 2.39 -25.13 -9.58
CA GLU A 19 0.99 -24.88 -9.92
C GLU A 19 0.18 -24.33 -8.73
N LYS A 20 0.39 -24.89 -7.53
CA LYS A 20 -0.29 -24.40 -6.31
C LYS A 20 0.09 -22.95 -6.00
N MET A 21 1.38 -22.59 -6.10
CA MET A 21 1.84 -21.22 -5.91
C MET A 21 1.28 -20.28 -6.99
N GLN A 22 1.33 -20.64 -8.27
CA GLN A 22 0.75 -19.83 -9.35
C GLN A 22 -0.74 -19.61 -9.19
N ARG A 23 -1.49 -20.59 -8.70
CA ARG A 23 -2.94 -20.46 -8.46
C ARG A 23 -3.25 -19.34 -7.49
N THR A 24 -2.42 -19.12 -6.46
CA THR A 24 -2.61 -18.02 -5.51
C THR A 24 -2.38 -16.64 -6.14
N MET A 25 -1.57 -16.58 -7.20
CA MET A 25 -1.17 -15.35 -7.88
C MET A 25 -2.16 -14.89 -8.98
N ARG A 26 -3.05 -15.77 -9.45
CA ARG A 26 -3.91 -15.55 -10.63
C ARG A 26 -4.75 -14.28 -10.58
N ARG A 27 -5.25 -13.91 -9.40
CA ARG A 27 -6.10 -12.71 -9.26
C ARG A 27 -5.34 -11.43 -9.57
N ARG A 28 -4.05 -11.38 -9.26
CA ARG A 28 -3.20 -10.23 -9.59
C ARG A 28 -2.89 -10.13 -11.08
N GLY A 29 -2.72 -11.25 -11.74
CA GLY A 29 -2.35 -11.31 -13.15
C GLY A 29 -3.13 -12.39 -13.89
N PRO A 30 -4.35 -12.10 -14.36
CA PRO A 30 -5.20 -13.09 -15.02
C PRO A 30 -4.89 -13.31 -16.51
N ASP A 31 -4.14 -12.38 -17.15
CA ASP A 31 -4.00 -12.38 -18.60
C ASP A 31 -2.99 -13.42 -19.09
N GLU A 32 -1.85 -13.59 -18.39
CA GLU A 32 -0.79 -14.55 -18.77
C GLU A 32 -0.12 -15.17 -17.53
N GLN A 33 0.52 -16.32 -17.73
CA GLN A 33 1.32 -17.00 -16.72
C GLN A 33 2.64 -17.45 -17.33
N GLY A 34 3.75 -17.28 -16.58
CA GLY A 34 5.07 -17.74 -16.99
C GLY A 34 5.80 -18.46 -15.88
N VAL A 35 6.64 -19.40 -16.27
CA VAL A 35 7.51 -20.18 -15.38
C VAL A 35 8.85 -20.34 -16.05
N TYR A 36 9.92 -20.03 -15.31
CA TYR A 36 11.27 -20.50 -15.58
C TYR A 36 11.65 -21.43 -14.44
N ALA A 37 12.04 -22.66 -14.73
CA ALA A 37 12.38 -23.65 -13.71
C ALA A 37 13.59 -24.50 -14.13
N GLU A 38 14.53 -24.63 -13.23
CA GLU A 38 15.71 -25.48 -13.31
C GLU A 38 15.73 -26.47 -12.12
N LYS A 39 16.75 -27.27 -11.99
CA LYS A 39 16.78 -28.34 -10.97
C LYS A 39 16.58 -27.86 -9.53
N ASN A 40 17.13 -26.69 -9.17
CA ASN A 40 17.18 -26.20 -7.79
C ASN A 40 16.58 -24.78 -7.61
N HIS A 41 16.04 -24.18 -8.68
CA HIS A 41 15.38 -22.89 -8.59
C HIS A 41 14.26 -22.71 -9.61
N ALA A 42 13.30 -21.88 -9.28
CA ALA A 42 12.20 -21.50 -10.17
C ALA A 42 11.81 -20.03 -9.97
N LEU A 43 11.41 -19.39 -11.05
CA LEU A 43 10.79 -18.07 -11.09
C LEU A 43 9.39 -18.19 -11.70
N LEU A 44 8.42 -17.57 -11.05
CA LEU A 44 7.00 -17.63 -11.37
C LEU A 44 6.46 -16.22 -11.60
N HIS A 45 5.65 -16.07 -12.62
CA HIS A 45 5.02 -14.80 -12.96
C HIS A 45 3.56 -14.99 -13.34
N THR A 46 2.70 -14.02 -12.95
CA THR A 46 1.35 -13.85 -13.50
C THR A 46 1.16 -12.40 -13.91
N ARG A 47 0.59 -12.15 -15.09
CA ARG A 47 0.57 -10.85 -15.75
C ARG A 47 -0.83 -10.25 -15.84
N LEU A 48 -0.93 -8.95 -15.50
CA LEU A 48 -1.98 -8.06 -15.94
C LEU A 48 -1.39 -7.11 -16.99
N ALA A 49 -1.79 -7.26 -18.25
CA ALA A 49 -1.22 -6.52 -19.36
C ALA A 49 -1.81 -5.11 -19.44
N ILE A 50 -0.99 -4.08 -19.21
CA ILE A 50 -1.33 -2.66 -19.25
C ILE A 50 -0.51 -1.94 -20.32
N VAL A 51 0.81 -2.16 -20.35
CA VAL A 51 1.73 -1.61 -21.36
C VAL A 51 2.30 -2.78 -22.17
N ASP A 52 2.41 -2.58 -23.47
CA ASP A 52 2.90 -3.55 -24.46
C ASP A 52 2.31 -4.97 -24.24
N PRO A 53 1.02 -5.18 -24.46
CA PRO A 53 0.38 -6.48 -24.26
C PRO A 53 1.08 -7.62 -25.01
N ALA A 54 1.68 -7.35 -26.17
CA ALA A 54 2.33 -8.37 -27.00
C ALA A 54 3.77 -8.66 -26.60
N GLY A 55 4.54 -7.65 -26.13
CA GLY A 55 5.99 -7.79 -25.93
C GLY A 55 6.44 -8.03 -24.49
N GLY A 56 5.57 -7.81 -23.48
CA GLY A 56 5.95 -7.82 -22.07
C GLY A 56 5.84 -9.18 -21.36
N ALA A 57 5.92 -10.32 -22.07
CA ALA A 57 5.87 -11.64 -21.46
C ALA A 57 7.04 -11.91 -20.49
N GLN A 58 6.76 -12.60 -19.37
CA GLN A 58 7.74 -12.90 -18.33
C GLN A 58 7.59 -14.34 -17.85
N PRO A 59 8.68 -14.97 -17.32
CA PRO A 59 10.04 -14.43 -17.07
C PRO A 59 10.74 -14.00 -18.35
N MET A 60 11.37 -12.80 -18.34
CA MET A 60 12.08 -12.26 -19.49
C MET A 60 13.57 -12.52 -19.36
N ALA A 61 14.22 -12.95 -20.47
CA ALA A 61 15.63 -13.31 -20.47
C ALA A 61 16.45 -12.40 -21.39
N LEU A 62 17.68 -12.10 -20.96
CA LEU A 62 18.67 -11.33 -21.70
C LEU A 62 20.03 -12.01 -21.63
N GLN A 63 20.75 -12.06 -22.77
CA GLN A 63 22.16 -12.41 -22.80
C GLN A 63 22.97 -11.13 -23.00
N TRP A 64 23.78 -10.76 -22.01
CA TRP A 64 24.60 -9.53 -22.06
C TRP A 64 25.96 -9.75 -21.39
N ALA A 65 27.04 -9.29 -22.03
CA ALA A 65 28.42 -9.36 -21.52
C ALA A 65 28.84 -10.75 -20.97
N GLY A 66 28.35 -11.84 -21.58
CA GLY A 66 28.67 -13.20 -21.19
C GLY A 66 27.89 -13.74 -19.98
N GLU A 67 26.92 -12.99 -19.47
CA GLU A 67 25.98 -13.40 -18.42
C GLU A 67 24.57 -13.58 -19.00
N ARG A 68 23.80 -14.52 -18.46
CA ARG A 68 22.37 -14.67 -18.74
C ARG A 68 21.55 -14.21 -17.57
N TYR A 69 20.71 -13.22 -17.83
CA TYR A 69 19.81 -12.59 -16.87
C TYR A 69 18.40 -13.08 -17.10
N ILE A 70 17.65 -13.38 -16.01
CA ILE A 70 16.25 -13.79 -16.06
C ILE A 70 15.47 -12.97 -15.04
N LEU A 71 14.52 -12.16 -15.52
CA LEU A 71 13.75 -11.19 -14.73
C LEU A 71 12.29 -11.64 -14.57
N VAL A 72 11.77 -11.52 -13.34
CA VAL A 72 10.34 -11.42 -13.04
C VAL A 72 10.09 -10.09 -12.32
N TYR A 73 9.13 -9.33 -12.83
CA TYR A 73 8.89 -7.93 -12.45
C TYR A 73 7.40 -7.66 -12.26
N ASN A 74 7.07 -7.05 -11.13
CA ASN A 74 5.75 -6.52 -10.78
C ASN A 74 5.88 -5.02 -10.56
N GLY A 75 5.53 -4.22 -11.55
CA GLY A 75 5.72 -2.77 -11.42
C GLY A 75 5.42 -1.99 -12.69
N GLU A 76 5.77 -0.71 -12.63
CA GLU A 76 5.76 0.23 -13.75
C GLU A 76 6.90 1.23 -13.59
N LEU A 77 7.71 1.40 -14.64
CA LEU A 77 8.81 2.34 -14.69
C LEU A 77 8.39 3.59 -15.49
N TYR A 78 8.38 4.74 -14.84
CA TYR A 78 7.83 5.99 -15.40
C TYR A 78 8.82 6.81 -16.24
N ASN A 79 10.12 6.56 -16.11
CA ASN A 79 11.18 7.16 -16.92
C ASN A 79 11.75 6.18 -17.96
N THR A 80 10.91 5.31 -18.49
CA THR A 80 11.28 4.27 -19.46
C THR A 80 11.93 4.84 -20.72
N ALA A 81 11.39 5.93 -21.28
CA ALA A 81 11.88 6.52 -22.51
C ALA A 81 13.30 7.10 -22.34
N GLU A 82 13.54 7.79 -21.23
CA GLU A 82 14.84 8.39 -20.92
C GLU A 82 15.92 7.30 -20.75
N LEU A 83 15.61 6.24 -19.97
CA LEU A 83 16.54 5.15 -19.72
C LEU A 83 16.80 4.30 -20.97
N ARG A 84 15.77 4.08 -21.78
CA ARG A 84 15.90 3.39 -23.07
C ARG A 84 16.89 4.11 -23.98
N GLY A 85 16.72 5.43 -24.17
CA GLY A 85 17.63 6.20 -25.00
C GLY A 85 19.08 6.19 -24.51
N GLU A 86 19.30 6.21 -23.18
CA GLU A 86 20.63 6.08 -22.59
C GLU A 86 21.24 4.70 -22.85
N LEU A 87 20.47 3.62 -22.66
CA LEU A 87 20.91 2.24 -22.88
C LEU A 87 21.19 1.96 -24.37
N GLU A 88 20.36 2.49 -25.28
CA GLU A 88 20.63 2.42 -26.73
C GLU A 88 21.96 3.10 -27.09
N GLY A 89 22.26 4.23 -26.44
CA GLY A 89 23.55 4.91 -26.56
C GLY A 89 24.75 4.09 -26.06
N LEU A 90 24.51 3.12 -25.17
CA LEU A 90 25.50 2.17 -24.65
C LEU A 90 25.57 0.86 -25.47
N GLY A 91 24.77 0.74 -26.54
CA GLY A 91 24.79 -0.39 -27.45
C GLY A 91 23.77 -1.50 -27.15
N HIS A 92 22.81 -1.24 -26.27
CA HIS A 92 21.70 -2.17 -26.05
C HIS A 92 20.69 -2.11 -27.19
N GLU A 93 20.17 -3.26 -27.58
CA GLU A 93 19.13 -3.40 -28.60
C GLU A 93 17.84 -3.91 -27.93
N PHE A 94 16.74 -3.20 -28.14
CA PHE A 94 15.42 -3.52 -27.59
C PHE A 94 14.54 -4.22 -28.64
N ARG A 95 13.75 -5.18 -28.20
CA ARG A 95 12.84 -5.97 -29.03
C ARG A 95 11.37 -5.65 -28.77
N THR A 96 11.07 -5.02 -27.63
CA THR A 96 9.73 -4.71 -27.15
C THR A 96 9.63 -3.24 -26.76
N HIS A 97 8.41 -2.77 -26.50
CA HIS A 97 8.19 -1.43 -25.94
C HIS A 97 7.98 -1.48 -24.41
N SER A 98 8.09 -2.67 -23.81
CA SER A 98 7.87 -2.90 -22.39
C SER A 98 8.92 -2.21 -21.52
N ASP A 99 8.49 -1.64 -20.40
CA ASP A 99 9.35 -1.18 -19.32
C ASP A 99 10.13 -2.34 -18.67
N THR A 100 9.58 -3.55 -18.67
CA THR A 100 10.26 -4.78 -18.19
C THR A 100 11.60 -4.98 -18.88
N GLU A 101 11.67 -4.77 -20.20
CA GLU A 101 12.91 -4.91 -20.94
C GLU A 101 13.92 -3.81 -20.55
N VAL A 102 13.46 -2.59 -20.28
CA VAL A 102 14.32 -1.49 -19.81
C VAL A 102 14.87 -1.78 -18.41
N VAL A 103 14.06 -2.33 -17.49
CA VAL A 103 14.53 -2.78 -16.17
C VAL A 103 15.60 -3.85 -16.31
N LEU A 104 15.39 -4.85 -17.19
CA LEU A 104 16.31 -5.95 -17.43
C LEU A 104 17.65 -5.45 -17.98
N HIS A 105 17.63 -4.62 -19.02
CA HIS A 105 18.83 -4.03 -19.61
C HIS A 105 19.55 -3.08 -18.64
N GLY A 106 18.81 -2.26 -17.90
CA GLY A 106 19.37 -1.36 -16.90
C GLY A 106 20.11 -2.10 -15.77
N CYS A 107 19.52 -3.20 -15.29
CA CYS A 107 20.19 -4.03 -14.28
C CYS A 107 21.40 -4.79 -14.86
N ALA A 108 21.34 -5.22 -16.11
CA ALA A 108 22.47 -5.87 -16.79
C ALA A 108 23.65 -4.92 -17.01
N GLU A 109 23.39 -3.64 -17.30
CA GLU A 109 24.42 -2.62 -17.53
C GLU A 109 24.99 -2.04 -16.23
N TRP A 110 24.10 -1.63 -15.32
CA TRP A 110 24.50 -0.84 -14.12
C TRP A 110 24.47 -1.67 -12.81
N GLY A 111 24.08 -2.93 -12.86
CA GLY A 111 23.91 -3.75 -11.65
C GLY A 111 22.91 -3.12 -10.68
N THR A 112 23.25 -3.09 -9.38
CA THR A 112 22.40 -2.47 -8.34
C THR A 112 22.30 -0.96 -8.43
N ALA A 113 23.23 -0.26 -9.09
CA ALA A 113 23.15 1.19 -9.33
C ALA A 113 22.00 1.58 -10.28
N ALA A 114 21.41 0.63 -11.02
CA ALA A 114 20.18 0.83 -11.76
C ALA A 114 19.03 1.31 -10.85
N LEU A 115 18.97 0.86 -9.59
CA LEU A 115 17.93 1.26 -8.63
C LEU A 115 17.91 2.76 -8.34
N ASP A 116 19.07 3.42 -8.38
CA ASP A 116 19.17 4.87 -8.18
C ASP A 116 18.60 5.66 -9.38
N ARG A 117 18.59 5.04 -10.57
CA ARG A 117 18.13 5.64 -11.83
C ARG A 117 16.64 5.45 -12.09
N PHE A 118 16.04 4.39 -11.52
CA PHE A 118 14.65 4.05 -11.75
C PHE A 118 13.69 5.02 -11.06
N ASN A 119 12.77 5.63 -11.83
CA ASN A 119 11.59 6.29 -11.30
C ASN A 119 10.37 5.41 -11.60
N GLY A 120 9.83 4.75 -10.58
CA GLY A 120 8.73 3.82 -10.76
C GLY A 120 8.28 3.19 -9.45
N ILE A 121 7.26 2.37 -9.58
CA ILE A 121 6.74 1.51 -8.51
C ILE A 121 7.03 0.06 -8.90
N PHE A 122 7.76 -0.69 -8.08
CA PHE A 122 8.20 -2.02 -8.47
C PHE A 122 8.58 -2.95 -7.31
N ALA A 123 8.40 -4.23 -7.57
CA ALA A 123 9.10 -5.32 -6.92
C ALA A 123 9.57 -6.29 -8.01
N PHE A 124 10.84 -6.69 -7.99
CA PHE A 124 11.35 -7.63 -8.97
C PHE A 124 12.37 -8.60 -8.39
N ALA A 125 12.57 -9.68 -9.14
CA ALA A 125 13.63 -10.63 -8.91
C ALA A 125 14.40 -10.86 -10.22
N LEU A 126 15.73 -10.72 -10.16
CA LEU A 126 16.64 -10.90 -11.28
C LEU A 126 17.64 -12.00 -10.95
N TRP A 127 17.57 -13.11 -11.67
CA TRP A 127 18.52 -14.19 -11.59
C TRP A 127 19.68 -13.99 -12.58
N MET A 128 20.90 -14.07 -12.09
CA MET A 128 22.15 -14.04 -12.85
C MET A 128 22.72 -15.46 -12.85
N GLU A 129 22.56 -16.15 -13.98
CA GLU A 129 22.76 -17.60 -14.08
C GLU A 129 24.22 -18.01 -13.85
N ARG A 130 25.17 -17.36 -14.53
CA ARG A 130 26.61 -17.68 -14.41
C ARG A 130 27.18 -17.27 -13.04
N ALA A 131 26.71 -16.13 -12.53
CA ALA A 131 27.13 -15.64 -11.22
C ALA A 131 26.48 -16.40 -10.05
N GLU A 132 25.42 -17.19 -10.32
CA GLU A 132 24.59 -17.88 -9.31
C GLU A 132 24.08 -16.89 -8.22
N LYS A 133 23.61 -15.71 -8.65
CA LYS A 133 23.12 -14.66 -7.78
C LYS A 133 21.69 -14.25 -8.13
N LEU A 134 20.88 -14.05 -7.09
CA LEU A 134 19.55 -13.46 -7.22
C LEU A 134 19.53 -12.08 -6.59
N LEU A 135 19.10 -11.07 -7.36
CA LEU A 135 18.77 -9.74 -6.87
C LEU A 135 17.26 -9.66 -6.64
N LEU A 136 16.84 -9.35 -5.43
CA LEU A 136 15.47 -8.94 -5.07
C LEU A 136 15.46 -7.44 -4.85
N ALA A 137 14.54 -6.69 -5.44
CA ALA A 137 14.47 -5.25 -5.23
C ALA A 137 13.03 -4.77 -5.06
N ARG A 138 12.84 -3.74 -4.21
CA ARG A 138 11.55 -3.10 -3.95
C ARG A 138 11.68 -1.59 -4.11
N ASP A 139 10.65 -0.94 -4.67
CA ASP A 139 10.62 0.49 -4.91
C ASP A 139 10.78 1.33 -3.64
N ARG A 140 11.16 2.61 -3.82
CA ARG A 140 11.48 3.56 -2.74
C ARG A 140 10.31 3.81 -1.79
N MET A 141 9.09 3.88 -2.33
CA MET A 141 7.89 4.18 -1.56
C MET A 141 7.20 2.90 -1.05
N GLY A 142 7.63 1.70 -1.52
CA GLY A 142 7.08 0.41 -1.11
C GLY A 142 5.68 0.14 -1.64
N VAL A 143 5.34 0.70 -2.81
CA VAL A 143 4.02 0.52 -3.44
C VAL A 143 3.79 -0.94 -3.82
N LYS A 144 4.84 -1.64 -4.31
CA LYS A 144 4.73 -3.05 -4.66
C LYS A 144 5.23 -3.94 -3.53
N PRO A 145 4.43 -4.95 -3.13
CA PRO A 145 4.80 -5.85 -2.04
C PRO A 145 5.85 -6.88 -2.47
N LEU A 146 6.75 -7.25 -1.55
CA LEU A 146 7.73 -8.30 -1.74
C LEU A 146 8.07 -8.97 -0.40
N PHE A 147 7.64 -10.21 -0.23
CA PHE A 147 7.89 -11.01 0.97
C PHE A 147 8.89 -12.12 0.67
N PHE A 148 9.58 -12.58 1.71
CA PHE A 148 10.51 -13.70 1.60
C PHE A 148 10.53 -14.56 2.86
N LEU A 149 10.97 -15.80 2.70
CA LEU A 149 11.25 -16.76 3.75
C LEU A 149 12.59 -17.42 3.45
N GLN A 150 13.56 -17.22 4.33
CA GLN A 150 14.83 -17.94 4.27
C GLN A 150 14.84 -19.08 5.29
N LYS A 151 15.06 -20.32 4.83
CA LYS A 151 15.11 -21.50 5.68
C LYS A 151 16.36 -22.32 5.38
N GLY A 152 17.33 -22.28 6.31
CA GLY A 152 18.65 -22.85 6.05
C GLY A 152 19.33 -22.15 4.87
N ARG A 153 19.72 -22.91 3.84
CA ARG A 153 20.29 -22.38 2.61
C ARG A 153 19.24 -22.02 1.53
N GLY A 154 17.97 -22.33 1.79
CA GLY A 154 16.91 -22.12 0.82
C GLY A 154 16.20 -20.77 0.99
N LEU A 155 15.65 -20.26 -0.10
CA LEU A 155 14.87 -19.01 -0.17
C LEU A 155 13.57 -19.23 -0.92
N LEU A 156 12.48 -18.76 -0.36
CA LEU A 156 11.20 -18.52 -1.03
C LEU A 156 10.93 -17.02 -1.03
N PHE A 157 10.41 -16.48 -2.12
CA PHE A 157 9.91 -15.11 -2.16
C PHE A 157 8.63 -15.01 -2.97
N ALA A 158 7.80 -14.01 -2.68
CA ALA A 158 6.59 -13.74 -3.45
C ALA A 158 6.06 -12.32 -3.20
N SER A 159 5.20 -11.85 -4.11
CA SER A 159 4.41 -10.63 -3.93
C SER A 159 3.45 -10.73 -2.74
N GLU A 160 2.96 -11.92 -2.39
CA GLU A 160 1.95 -12.14 -1.34
C GLU A 160 2.33 -13.31 -0.42
N ILE A 161 1.97 -13.18 0.87
CA ILE A 161 2.28 -14.18 1.91
C ILE A 161 1.64 -15.54 1.60
N LYS A 162 0.37 -15.55 1.12
CA LYS A 162 -0.33 -16.79 0.75
C LYS A 162 0.42 -17.61 -0.32
N THR A 163 1.19 -16.95 -1.18
CA THR A 163 1.99 -17.64 -2.21
C THR A 163 3.19 -18.36 -1.59
N ILE A 164 3.85 -17.74 -0.60
CA ILE A 164 4.91 -18.42 0.19
C ILE A 164 4.32 -19.59 0.97
N LEU A 165 3.17 -19.39 1.64
CA LEU A 165 2.49 -20.42 2.43
C LEU A 165 1.92 -21.56 1.56
N ALA A 166 1.77 -21.37 0.25
CA ALA A 166 1.41 -22.44 -0.67
C ALA A 166 2.51 -23.51 -0.81
N HIS A 167 3.75 -23.17 -0.49
CA HIS A 167 4.88 -24.11 -0.47
C HIS A 167 4.90 -24.90 0.85
N PRO A 168 5.07 -26.26 0.83
CA PRO A 168 4.97 -27.08 2.04
C PRO A 168 6.07 -26.83 3.09
N SER A 169 7.21 -26.24 2.70
CA SER A 169 8.27 -25.85 3.63
C SER A 169 7.93 -24.61 4.48
N ALA A 170 6.96 -23.80 4.05
CA ALA A 170 6.48 -22.65 4.80
C ALA A 170 5.37 -23.05 5.78
N GLN A 171 5.44 -22.57 7.00
CA GLN A 171 4.43 -22.85 8.04
C GLN A 171 3.87 -21.53 8.57
N PRO A 172 2.55 -21.39 8.71
CA PRO A 172 1.92 -20.19 9.27
C PRO A 172 2.00 -20.19 10.79
N VAL A 173 3.20 -20.06 11.34
CA VAL A 173 3.42 -20.04 12.80
C VAL A 173 3.35 -18.61 13.31
N LEU A 174 2.46 -18.37 14.27
CA LEU A 174 2.28 -17.09 14.95
C LEU A 174 2.86 -17.17 16.36
N THR A 175 3.88 -16.36 16.63
CA THR A 175 4.49 -16.19 17.96
C THR A 175 3.74 -15.13 18.77
N ALA A 176 4.10 -14.94 20.04
CA ALA A 176 3.56 -13.83 20.85
C ALA A 176 3.83 -12.46 20.19
N GLU A 177 5.01 -12.25 19.58
CA GLU A 177 5.30 -11.03 18.83
C GLU A 177 4.41 -10.88 17.60
N GLY A 178 4.22 -11.96 16.81
CA GLY A 178 3.30 -11.96 15.67
C GLY A 178 1.86 -11.66 16.07
N ALA A 179 1.39 -12.18 17.20
CA ALA A 179 0.11 -11.83 17.78
C ALA A 179 0.04 -10.34 18.18
N GLY A 180 1.12 -9.79 18.73
CA GLY A 180 1.27 -8.37 19.01
C GLY A 180 1.21 -7.50 17.74
N GLU A 181 1.81 -7.94 16.63
CA GLU A 181 1.69 -7.25 15.33
C GLU A 181 0.20 -7.13 14.90
N ILE A 182 -0.59 -8.20 15.06
CA ILE A 182 -2.02 -8.18 14.71
C ILE A 182 -2.84 -7.35 15.69
N LEU A 183 -2.74 -7.62 17.00
CA LEU A 183 -3.68 -7.10 17.99
C LEU A 183 -3.27 -5.72 18.54
N LEU A 184 -1.98 -5.38 18.59
CA LEU A 184 -1.50 -4.13 19.17
C LEU A 184 -1.11 -3.07 18.12
N LEU A 185 -0.69 -3.49 16.92
CA LEU A 185 -0.29 -2.59 15.82
C LEU A 185 -1.24 -2.65 14.62
N GLY A 186 -1.88 -3.81 14.40
CA GLY A 186 -2.77 -4.01 13.24
C GLY A 186 -3.90 -2.98 13.13
N PRO A 187 -4.31 -2.68 11.89
CA PRO A 187 -3.94 -3.27 10.59
C PRO A 187 -2.57 -2.84 10.02
N GLY A 188 -1.82 -1.97 10.71
CA GLY A 188 -0.43 -1.72 10.42
C GLY A 188 0.46 -2.89 10.88
N ARG A 189 1.73 -2.88 10.49
CA ARG A 189 2.73 -3.84 10.96
C ARG A 189 4.12 -3.20 10.99
N THR A 190 5.00 -3.76 11.79
CA THR A 190 6.41 -3.31 11.85
C THR A 190 7.05 -3.42 10.46
N PRO A 191 7.73 -2.38 9.95
CA PRO A 191 8.48 -2.44 8.71
C PRO A 191 9.39 -3.67 8.65
N GLY A 192 9.32 -4.43 7.55
CA GLY A 192 10.06 -5.68 7.38
C GLY A 192 9.43 -6.92 8.02
N SER A 193 8.32 -6.78 8.78
CA SER A 193 7.60 -7.92 9.37
C SER A 193 6.61 -8.54 8.38
N GLY A 194 6.65 -9.88 8.25
CA GLY A 194 5.62 -10.67 7.59
C GLY A 194 4.62 -11.31 8.57
N VAL A 195 4.63 -10.88 9.85
CA VAL A 195 3.78 -11.35 10.96
C VAL A 195 4.09 -12.77 11.40
N PHE A 196 4.21 -13.72 10.47
CA PHE A 196 4.61 -15.10 10.78
C PHE A 196 6.10 -15.21 11.10
N ARG A 197 6.48 -16.12 11.97
CA ARG A 197 7.83 -16.29 12.54
C ARG A 197 8.97 -16.21 11.51
N ASP A 198 8.83 -16.88 10.37
CA ASP A 198 9.91 -17.04 9.38
C ASP A 198 9.68 -16.17 8.13
N ILE A 199 8.54 -15.49 8.01
CA ILE A 199 8.22 -14.64 6.86
C ILE A 199 8.60 -13.20 7.17
N ARG A 200 9.34 -12.60 6.25
CA ARG A 200 9.76 -11.19 6.31
C ARG A 200 9.36 -10.46 5.05
N GLU A 201 9.38 -9.15 5.11
CA GLU A 201 9.15 -8.26 3.98
C GLU A 201 10.44 -7.56 3.59
N VAL A 202 10.70 -7.39 2.29
CA VAL A 202 11.74 -6.45 1.84
C VAL A 202 11.22 -5.04 2.08
N GLU A 203 11.91 -4.26 2.91
CA GLU A 203 11.48 -2.89 3.23
C GLU A 203 11.50 -1.97 2.00
N PRO A 204 10.67 -0.90 1.98
CA PRO A 204 10.75 0.15 0.96
C PRO A 204 12.17 0.69 0.80
N GLY A 205 12.59 0.93 -0.45
CA GLY A 205 13.93 1.42 -0.74
C GLY A 205 15.06 0.43 -0.40
N CYS A 206 14.74 -0.87 -0.34
CA CYS A 206 15.74 -1.91 -0.08
C CYS A 206 15.84 -2.91 -1.24
N PHE A 207 17.00 -3.55 -1.32
CA PHE A 207 17.22 -4.72 -2.16
C PHE A 207 17.93 -5.82 -1.38
N GLY A 208 17.86 -7.05 -1.87
CA GLY A 208 18.57 -8.20 -1.32
C GLY A 208 19.40 -8.91 -2.39
N ILE A 209 20.59 -9.35 -2.04
CA ILE A 209 21.41 -10.26 -2.84
C ILE A 209 21.40 -11.61 -2.16
N PHE A 210 20.85 -12.61 -2.84
CA PHE A 210 20.94 -13.99 -2.40
C PHE A 210 22.04 -14.71 -3.20
N GLU A 211 23.05 -15.17 -2.49
CA GLU A 211 24.14 -15.96 -3.05
C GLU A 211 24.65 -16.97 -2.01
N LYS A 212 25.11 -18.13 -2.47
CA LYS A 212 25.67 -19.21 -1.60
C LYS A 212 24.75 -19.60 -0.43
N GLY A 213 23.42 -19.45 -0.61
CA GLY A 213 22.41 -19.80 0.38
C GLY A 213 22.20 -18.77 1.49
N VAL A 214 22.60 -17.51 1.29
CA VAL A 214 22.39 -16.41 2.24
C VAL A 214 21.82 -15.20 1.52
N LEU A 215 20.77 -14.58 2.09
CA LEU A 215 20.20 -13.32 1.62
C LEU A 215 20.76 -12.15 2.44
N HIS A 216 21.45 -11.23 1.77
CA HIS A 216 21.95 -10.00 2.34
C HIS A 216 21.07 -8.82 1.90
N LEU A 217 20.43 -8.13 2.86
CA LEU A 217 19.59 -6.96 2.60
C LEU A 217 20.40 -5.68 2.69
N HIS A 218 20.13 -4.76 1.75
CA HIS A 218 20.76 -3.45 1.66
C HIS A 218 19.71 -2.37 1.42
N ARG A 219 19.85 -1.24 2.08
CA ARG A 219 19.02 -0.05 1.84
C ARG A 219 19.71 0.84 0.81
N TYR A 220 19.09 1.04 -0.35
CA TYR A 220 19.61 1.95 -1.39
C TYR A 220 18.99 3.34 -1.29
N TRP A 221 17.83 3.48 -0.63
CA TRP A 221 17.15 4.75 -0.49
C TRP A 221 16.46 4.92 0.86
N SER A 222 16.48 6.15 1.38
CA SER A 222 15.65 6.62 2.50
C SER A 222 15.46 8.12 2.40
N LEU A 223 14.42 8.66 3.04
CA LEU A 223 14.25 10.10 3.17
C LEU A 223 15.46 10.70 3.89
N LYS A 224 16.07 11.73 3.29
CA LYS A 224 17.22 12.46 3.81
C LYS A 224 16.89 13.92 3.98
N ASP A 225 17.17 14.45 5.17
CA ASP A 225 17.01 15.87 5.44
C ASP A 225 18.05 16.68 4.69
N ARG A 226 17.61 17.81 4.14
CA ARG A 226 18.47 18.73 3.38
C ARG A 226 18.07 20.16 3.72
N GLU A 227 19.04 21.06 3.71
CA GLU A 227 18.78 22.49 3.84
C GLU A 227 17.91 22.96 2.67
N HIS A 228 16.75 23.55 2.98
CA HIS A 228 15.86 24.14 1.99
C HIS A 228 16.30 25.58 1.73
N ARG A 229 16.62 25.89 0.48
CA ARG A 229 17.17 27.21 0.08
C ARG A 229 16.27 27.98 -0.85
N ASP A 230 15.22 27.33 -1.37
CA ASP A 230 14.28 27.96 -2.28
C ASP A 230 13.40 28.97 -1.54
N SER A 231 13.04 30.07 -2.21
CA SER A 231 12.00 30.98 -1.70
C SER A 231 10.65 30.26 -1.66
N PHE A 232 9.67 30.82 -0.95
CA PHE A 232 8.32 30.26 -0.94
C PHE A 232 7.73 30.11 -2.35
N GLU A 233 7.85 31.14 -3.19
CA GLU A 233 7.31 31.12 -4.56
C GLU A 233 8.06 30.12 -5.46
N ASP A 234 9.38 29.96 -5.32
CA ASP A 234 10.13 28.92 -6.03
C ASP A 234 9.71 27.52 -5.56
N THR A 235 9.47 27.36 -4.25
CA THR A 235 8.94 26.11 -3.67
C THR A 235 7.56 25.78 -4.24
N VAL A 236 6.67 26.77 -4.34
CA VAL A 236 5.34 26.62 -4.97
C VAL A 236 5.48 26.18 -6.44
N ALA A 237 6.36 26.82 -7.21
CA ALA A 237 6.60 26.47 -8.60
C ALA A 237 7.17 25.06 -8.76
N GLN A 238 8.12 24.68 -7.91
CA GLN A 238 8.72 23.34 -7.91
C GLN A 238 7.71 22.25 -7.52
N VAL A 239 6.88 22.47 -6.52
CA VAL A 239 5.81 21.54 -6.12
C VAL A 239 4.80 21.38 -7.25
N ARG A 240 4.37 22.48 -7.90
CA ARG A 240 3.49 22.44 -9.07
C ARG A 240 4.08 21.57 -10.18
N PHE A 241 5.36 21.79 -10.52
CA PHE A 241 6.06 20.99 -11.52
C PHE A 241 6.10 19.51 -11.17
N LEU A 242 6.59 19.17 -9.96
CA LEU A 242 6.76 17.78 -9.55
C LEU A 242 5.43 17.01 -9.52
N VAL A 243 4.36 17.62 -9.00
CA VAL A 243 3.04 16.97 -8.90
C VAL A 243 2.43 16.78 -10.29
N THR A 244 2.45 17.79 -11.15
CA THR A 244 1.89 17.67 -12.51
C THR A 244 2.69 16.70 -13.38
N ASP A 245 4.04 16.71 -13.28
CA ASP A 245 4.91 15.77 -13.99
C ASP A 245 4.68 14.33 -13.53
N ALA A 246 4.59 14.08 -12.20
CA ALA A 246 4.31 12.77 -11.66
C ALA A 246 2.97 12.20 -12.14
N ILE A 247 1.91 13.02 -12.17
CA ILE A 247 0.59 12.60 -12.68
C ILE A 247 0.70 12.26 -14.18
N ARG A 248 1.28 13.14 -15.01
CA ARG A 248 1.41 12.91 -16.45
C ARG A 248 2.24 11.69 -16.80
N ARG A 249 3.35 11.43 -16.08
CA ARG A 249 4.19 10.22 -16.26
C ARG A 249 3.42 8.95 -15.94
N GLN A 250 2.54 8.97 -14.95
CA GLN A 250 1.78 7.80 -14.52
C GLN A 250 0.55 7.52 -15.39
N MET A 251 0.26 8.34 -16.40
CA MET A 251 -0.81 8.09 -17.39
C MET A 251 -0.40 7.14 -18.53
N VAL A 252 0.85 6.71 -18.61
CA VAL A 252 1.32 5.82 -19.70
C VAL A 252 0.61 4.46 -19.60
N ALA A 253 -0.21 4.14 -20.58
CA ALA A 253 -0.95 2.87 -20.69
C ALA A 253 -1.44 2.65 -22.13
N ASP A 254 -1.49 1.38 -22.56
CA ASP A 254 -2.09 0.95 -23.83
C ASP A 254 -3.55 0.48 -23.64
N VAL A 255 -4.11 0.73 -22.46
CA VAL A 255 -5.49 0.40 -22.07
C VAL A 255 -6.21 1.67 -21.57
N PRO A 256 -7.56 1.69 -21.57
CA PRO A 256 -8.31 2.79 -20.96
C PRO A 256 -7.94 3.01 -19.49
N ILE A 257 -7.85 4.28 -19.10
CA ILE A 257 -7.50 4.71 -17.74
C ILE A 257 -8.70 5.37 -17.05
N GLY A 258 -8.84 5.12 -15.75
CA GLY A 258 -9.86 5.75 -14.90
C GLY A 258 -9.26 6.54 -13.76
N MET A 259 -10.04 7.42 -13.13
CA MET A 259 -9.63 8.20 -11.98
C MET A 259 -10.55 7.91 -10.78
N PHE A 260 -9.95 7.58 -9.64
CA PHE A 260 -10.67 7.57 -8.37
C PHE A 260 -11.00 9.01 -7.99
N LEU A 261 -12.28 9.34 -7.83
CA LEU A 261 -12.74 10.69 -7.49
C LEU A 261 -13.56 10.68 -6.20
N SER A 262 -13.03 11.32 -5.16
CA SER A 262 -13.73 11.54 -3.87
C SER A 262 -14.18 13.00 -3.68
N GLY A 263 -13.94 13.86 -4.66
CA GLY A 263 -14.15 15.31 -4.53
C GLY A 263 -13.18 15.99 -3.54
N GLY A 264 -12.21 15.25 -2.97
CA GLY A 264 -11.13 15.82 -2.16
C GLY A 264 -10.04 16.44 -3.04
N LEU A 265 -9.18 17.27 -2.44
CA LEU A 265 -8.11 18.00 -3.13
C LEU A 265 -7.26 17.06 -4.02
N ASP A 266 -6.76 15.97 -3.48
CA ASP A 266 -5.77 15.11 -4.13
C ASP A 266 -6.34 14.38 -5.35
N SER A 267 -7.51 13.73 -5.18
CA SER A 267 -8.18 13.02 -6.26
C SER A 267 -8.65 13.96 -7.37
N SER A 268 -9.10 15.16 -7.00
CA SER A 268 -9.53 16.20 -7.94
C SER A 268 -8.36 16.75 -8.75
N LEU A 269 -7.17 16.93 -8.13
CA LEU A 269 -5.95 17.35 -8.84
C LEU A 269 -5.53 16.31 -9.88
N ILE A 270 -5.49 15.04 -9.50
CA ILE A 270 -5.20 13.97 -10.45
C ILE A 270 -6.18 14.01 -11.61
N THR A 271 -7.48 14.10 -11.32
CA THR A 271 -8.53 14.14 -12.32
C THR A 271 -8.38 15.35 -13.26
N ALA A 272 -8.08 16.55 -12.73
CA ALA A 272 -7.91 17.76 -13.53
C ALA A 272 -6.70 17.67 -14.48
N VAL A 273 -5.55 17.21 -13.99
CA VAL A 273 -4.34 17.06 -14.80
C VAL A 273 -4.50 15.97 -15.86
N CYS A 274 -5.17 14.85 -15.50
CA CYS A 274 -5.50 13.81 -16.47
C CYS A 274 -6.47 14.31 -17.54
N ALA A 275 -7.50 15.08 -17.14
CA ALA A 275 -8.49 15.65 -18.05
C ALA A 275 -7.85 16.58 -19.08
N GLU A 276 -6.94 17.47 -18.67
CA GLU A 276 -6.21 18.35 -19.60
C GLU A 276 -5.54 17.54 -20.71
N LYS A 277 -4.80 16.48 -20.35
CA LYS A 277 -4.09 15.64 -21.32
C LYS A 277 -5.04 14.82 -22.20
N LEU A 278 -6.04 14.16 -21.60
CA LEU A 278 -6.99 13.33 -22.32
C LEU A 278 -7.82 14.15 -23.32
N HIS A 279 -8.26 15.35 -22.95
CA HIS A 279 -8.98 16.26 -23.85
C HIS A 279 -8.12 16.74 -25.00
N ALA A 280 -6.82 17.04 -24.75
CA ALA A 280 -5.90 17.38 -25.81
C ALA A 280 -5.70 16.25 -26.83
N GLU A 281 -5.89 14.99 -26.40
CA GLU A 281 -5.88 13.79 -27.24
C GLU A 281 -7.26 13.43 -27.81
N GLY A 282 -8.31 14.22 -27.56
CA GLY A 282 -9.69 13.95 -27.99
C GLY A 282 -10.35 12.76 -27.28
N LYS A 283 -9.85 12.38 -26.09
CA LYS A 283 -10.36 11.27 -25.28
C LYS A 283 -11.28 11.75 -24.17
N THR A 284 -12.15 10.84 -23.69
CA THR A 284 -13.03 11.07 -22.54
C THR A 284 -12.29 10.87 -21.21
N VAL A 285 -12.86 11.42 -20.14
CA VAL A 285 -12.38 11.32 -18.77
C VAL A 285 -13.35 10.45 -17.99
N ASP A 286 -12.94 9.24 -17.59
CA ASP A 286 -13.76 8.34 -16.78
C ASP A 286 -13.43 8.50 -15.31
N THR A 287 -14.41 8.93 -14.50
CA THR A 287 -14.28 9.07 -13.05
C THR A 287 -15.09 8.03 -12.30
N PHE A 288 -14.54 7.54 -11.21
CA PHE A 288 -15.15 6.52 -10.37
C PHE A 288 -15.24 7.01 -8.93
N SER A 289 -16.44 6.93 -8.36
CA SER A 289 -16.71 7.30 -6.98
C SER A 289 -17.52 6.23 -6.25
N VAL A 290 -17.33 6.14 -4.92
CA VAL A 290 -18.05 5.22 -4.06
C VAL A 290 -18.87 5.96 -3.03
N GLY A 291 -20.12 5.56 -2.87
CA GLY A 291 -21.05 6.02 -1.83
C GLY A 291 -21.71 4.84 -1.14
N TYR A 292 -22.57 5.13 -0.18
CA TYR A 292 -23.28 4.12 0.60
C TYR A 292 -24.77 4.38 0.59
N ALA A 293 -25.54 3.28 0.59
CA ALA A 293 -26.99 3.34 0.64
C ALA A 293 -27.47 4.16 1.85
N ASP A 294 -28.47 4.99 1.63
CA ASP A 294 -29.09 5.87 2.64
C ASP A 294 -28.10 6.81 3.37
N ASN A 295 -26.93 7.09 2.80
CA ASN A 295 -25.90 7.93 3.44
C ASN A 295 -26.46 9.33 3.78
N ALA A 296 -27.23 9.95 2.91
CA ALA A 296 -27.87 11.25 3.16
C ALA A 296 -28.77 11.27 4.41
N ARG A 297 -29.36 10.11 4.77
CA ARG A 297 -30.22 9.96 5.95
C ARG A 297 -29.43 9.76 7.24
N TYR A 298 -28.32 9.04 7.17
CA TYR A 298 -27.59 8.60 8.37
C TYR A 298 -26.26 9.34 8.58
N PHE A 299 -25.80 10.11 7.61
CA PHE A 299 -24.57 10.89 7.73
C PHE A 299 -24.67 11.91 8.88
N VAL A 300 -23.69 11.85 9.77
CA VAL A 300 -23.57 12.81 10.87
C VAL A 300 -22.31 13.64 10.64
N PRO A 301 -22.46 14.96 10.36
CA PRO A 301 -21.31 15.85 10.25
C PRO A 301 -20.46 15.84 11.51
N GLY A 302 -19.15 15.73 11.36
CA GLY A 302 -18.20 15.72 12.45
C GLY A 302 -17.03 16.69 12.22
N LYS A 303 -16.17 16.83 13.25
CA LYS A 303 -14.96 17.67 13.15
C LYS A 303 -14.08 17.29 11.94
N PHE A 304 -14.02 16.00 11.60
CA PHE A 304 -13.15 15.46 10.56
C PHE A 304 -13.84 15.22 9.21
N GLN A 305 -15.17 15.20 9.18
CA GLN A 305 -15.97 15.07 7.97
C GLN A 305 -17.18 16.00 8.09
N PRO A 306 -17.00 17.31 7.81
CA PRO A 306 -18.06 18.31 7.98
C PRO A 306 -19.13 18.23 6.89
N ASN A 307 -18.80 17.68 5.71
CA ASN A 307 -19.68 17.66 4.53
C ASN A 307 -19.68 16.27 3.87
N SER A 308 -20.79 15.94 3.19
CA SER A 308 -20.85 14.78 2.27
C SER A 308 -19.92 15.01 1.07
N ASP A 309 -19.45 13.92 0.47
CA ASP A 309 -18.55 13.95 -0.68
C ASP A 309 -19.31 14.27 -2.00
N GLU A 310 -20.59 13.93 -2.09
CA GLU A 310 -21.40 13.94 -3.31
C GLU A 310 -21.40 15.29 -4.05
N ASP A 311 -21.61 16.41 -3.32
CA ASP A 311 -21.61 17.76 -3.91
C ASP A 311 -20.26 18.16 -4.52
N PHE A 312 -19.18 17.67 -3.96
CA PHE A 312 -17.82 17.96 -4.43
C PHE A 312 -17.44 17.08 -5.62
N ILE A 313 -17.89 15.82 -5.61
CA ILE A 313 -17.75 14.90 -6.73
C ILE A 313 -18.45 15.48 -7.95
N GLY A 314 -19.75 15.82 -7.87
CA GLY A 314 -20.51 16.39 -8.99
C GLY A 314 -19.96 17.73 -9.49
N THR A 315 -19.40 18.57 -8.58
CA THR A 315 -18.73 19.82 -8.96
C THR A 315 -17.51 19.52 -9.85
N MET A 316 -16.71 18.52 -9.47
CA MET A 316 -15.50 18.17 -10.22
C MET A 316 -15.83 17.48 -11.55
N GLU A 317 -16.78 16.55 -11.57
CA GLU A 317 -17.24 15.87 -12.78
C GLU A 317 -17.74 16.86 -13.84
N THR A 318 -18.51 17.86 -13.40
CA THR A 318 -18.97 18.96 -14.27
C THR A 318 -17.80 19.78 -14.80
N ALA A 319 -16.85 20.14 -13.91
CA ALA A 319 -15.71 20.99 -14.28
C ALA A 319 -14.79 20.35 -15.35
N VAL A 320 -14.65 19.02 -15.34
CA VAL A 320 -13.81 18.30 -16.30
C VAL A 320 -14.60 17.59 -17.40
N GLY A 321 -15.93 17.72 -17.45
CA GLY A 321 -16.76 17.03 -18.43
C GLY A 321 -16.60 15.50 -18.39
N ALA A 322 -16.60 14.92 -17.19
CA ALA A 322 -16.34 13.51 -16.99
C ALA A 322 -17.51 12.60 -17.37
N THR A 323 -17.19 11.38 -17.82
CA THR A 323 -18.10 10.25 -17.78
C THR A 323 -18.05 9.66 -16.36
N ALA A 324 -19.11 9.90 -15.59
CA ALA A 324 -19.18 9.58 -14.16
C ALA A 324 -19.69 8.15 -13.92
N HIS A 325 -19.00 7.40 -13.06
CA HIS A 325 -19.39 6.07 -12.61
C HIS A 325 -19.51 6.06 -11.08
N HIS A 326 -20.73 5.84 -10.57
CA HIS A 326 -21.02 5.85 -9.14
C HIS A 326 -21.37 4.45 -8.65
N THR A 327 -20.56 3.93 -7.71
CA THR A 327 -20.85 2.68 -7.00
C THR A 327 -21.53 3.02 -5.67
N VAL A 328 -22.70 2.44 -5.40
CA VAL A 328 -23.42 2.57 -4.13
C VAL A 328 -23.44 1.22 -3.43
N LEU A 329 -22.84 1.14 -2.24
CA LEU A 329 -22.72 -0.08 -1.46
C LEU A 329 -23.75 -0.14 -0.33
N THR A 330 -24.38 -1.29 -0.14
CA THR A 330 -25.26 -1.58 0.99
C THR A 330 -24.48 -2.13 2.20
N PRO A 331 -25.03 -2.10 3.43
CA PRO A 331 -24.44 -2.79 4.57
C PRO A 331 -24.23 -4.30 4.34
N GLU A 332 -25.10 -4.94 3.57
CA GLU A 332 -25.02 -6.34 3.19
C GLU A 332 -23.85 -6.61 2.26
N ASP A 333 -23.60 -5.74 1.26
CA ASP A 333 -22.43 -5.82 0.38
C ASP A 333 -21.12 -5.76 1.17
N LEU A 334 -21.05 -4.85 2.15
CA LEU A 334 -19.88 -4.72 3.03
C LEU A 334 -19.69 -5.99 3.88
N SER A 335 -20.77 -6.50 4.49
CA SER A 335 -20.69 -7.72 5.29
C SER A 335 -20.26 -8.94 4.47
N ALA A 336 -20.73 -9.06 3.23
CA ALA A 336 -20.39 -10.14 2.30
C ALA A 336 -18.95 -10.07 1.79
N ALA A 337 -18.32 -8.90 1.78
CA ALA A 337 -16.95 -8.72 1.30
C ALA A 337 -15.85 -9.03 2.36
N LEU A 338 -16.22 -9.28 3.63
CA LEU A 338 -15.28 -9.46 4.74
C LEU A 338 -14.23 -10.54 4.46
N GLU A 339 -14.66 -11.75 4.12
CA GLU A 339 -13.77 -12.89 3.90
C GLU A 339 -12.87 -12.66 2.68
N ALA A 340 -13.43 -12.14 1.60
CA ALA A 340 -12.68 -11.86 0.37
C ALA A 340 -11.61 -10.78 0.59
N ALA A 341 -11.93 -9.71 1.32
CA ALA A 341 -10.98 -8.65 1.64
C ALA A 341 -9.85 -9.14 2.57
N THR A 342 -10.17 -9.99 3.55
CA THR A 342 -9.17 -10.62 4.42
C THR A 342 -8.25 -11.56 3.63
N ALA A 343 -8.81 -12.39 2.75
CA ALA A 343 -8.04 -13.26 1.85
C ALA A 343 -7.19 -12.46 0.84
N ALA A 344 -7.67 -11.30 0.38
CA ALA A 344 -6.91 -10.41 -0.48
C ALA A 344 -5.66 -9.88 0.23
N ARG A 345 -5.78 -9.51 1.50
CA ARG A 345 -4.72 -8.89 2.29
C ARG A 345 -3.72 -9.88 2.89
N ASP A 346 -4.07 -11.16 3.02
CA ASP A 346 -3.34 -12.21 3.76
C ASP A 346 -3.35 -12.04 5.29
N LEU A 347 -3.91 -10.96 5.81
CA LEU A 347 -3.94 -10.55 7.21
C LEU A 347 -5.26 -9.82 7.53
N PRO A 348 -5.68 -9.72 8.80
CA PRO A 348 -6.77 -8.83 9.21
C PRO A 348 -6.46 -7.37 8.81
N GLY A 349 -7.47 -6.66 8.33
CA GLY A 349 -7.33 -5.35 7.71
C GLY A 349 -8.13 -4.22 8.35
N MET A 350 -8.49 -3.21 7.54
CA MET A 350 -9.20 -2.01 8.01
C MET A 350 -10.73 -2.15 7.95
N ALA A 351 -11.27 -3.35 8.18
CA ALA A 351 -12.70 -3.61 8.22
C ALA A 351 -13.45 -3.11 6.95
N ASP A 352 -14.58 -2.42 7.12
CA ASP A 352 -15.42 -1.91 6.01
C ASP A 352 -14.68 -0.95 5.07
N VAL A 353 -13.60 -0.34 5.51
CA VAL A 353 -12.72 0.48 4.66
C VAL A 353 -12.04 -0.37 3.59
N ASP A 354 -11.62 -1.60 3.93
CA ASP A 354 -11.10 -2.58 2.97
C ASP A 354 -12.23 -3.22 2.15
N PHE A 355 -13.35 -3.56 2.80
CA PHE A 355 -14.49 -4.22 2.14
C PHE A 355 -15.06 -3.36 1.02
N SER A 356 -15.29 -2.08 1.31
CA SER A 356 -15.78 -1.12 0.33
C SER A 356 -14.79 -0.90 -0.81
N LEU A 357 -13.49 -0.81 -0.52
CA LEU A 357 -12.48 -0.66 -1.55
C LEU A 357 -12.41 -1.88 -2.46
N LEU A 358 -12.51 -3.09 -1.91
CA LEU A 358 -12.53 -4.32 -2.70
C LEU A 358 -13.73 -4.36 -3.65
N ALA A 359 -14.94 -4.07 -3.15
CA ALA A 359 -16.15 -4.05 -3.96
C ALA A 359 -16.07 -2.96 -5.05
N PHE A 360 -15.64 -1.77 -4.68
CA PHE A 360 -15.45 -0.64 -5.59
C PHE A 360 -14.43 -0.94 -6.70
N CYS A 361 -13.28 -1.52 -6.36
CA CYS A 361 -12.30 -1.95 -7.37
C CYS A 361 -12.88 -3.00 -8.34
N GLY A 362 -13.77 -3.88 -7.85
CA GLY A 362 -14.48 -4.84 -8.67
C GLY A 362 -15.40 -4.18 -9.70
N ASP A 363 -16.06 -3.08 -9.34
CA ASP A 363 -16.89 -2.30 -10.26
C ASP A 363 -16.03 -1.53 -11.27
N ILE A 364 -14.98 -0.85 -10.83
CA ILE A 364 -14.04 -0.13 -11.73
C ILE A 364 -13.46 -1.08 -12.77
N ARG A 365 -13.11 -2.30 -12.36
CA ARG A 365 -12.51 -3.31 -13.25
C ARG A 365 -13.40 -3.71 -14.41
N LYS A 366 -14.71 -3.55 -14.30
CA LYS A 366 -15.66 -3.81 -15.40
C LYS A 366 -15.47 -2.84 -16.58
N SER A 367 -14.97 -1.63 -16.30
CA SER A 367 -14.80 -0.56 -17.29
C SER A 367 -13.33 -0.36 -17.70
N VAL A 368 -12.40 -0.40 -16.76
CA VAL A 368 -10.97 -0.13 -17.01
C VAL A 368 -10.07 -1.17 -16.34
N LYS A 369 -8.85 -1.33 -16.86
CA LYS A 369 -7.80 -2.18 -16.24
C LYS A 369 -6.84 -1.40 -15.33
N MET A 370 -6.79 -0.07 -15.48
CA MET A 370 -5.88 0.80 -14.75
C MET A 370 -6.61 2.07 -14.31
N ALA A 371 -6.28 2.55 -13.10
CA ALA A 371 -6.79 3.80 -12.56
C ALA A 371 -5.74 4.55 -11.73
N LEU A 372 -5.90 5.87 -11.57
CA LEU A 372 -5.07 6.72 -10.72
C LEU A 372 -5.81 7.08 -9.43
N SER A 373 -5.07 7.15 -8.32
CA SER A 373 -5.61 7.41 -6.98
C SER A 373 -4.71 8.34 -6.17
N GLY A 374 -5.31 9.11 -5.23
CA GLY A 374 -4.66 10.19 -4.49
C GLY A 374 -3.93 9.80 -3.21
N GLU A 375 -3.63 8.51 -2.98
CA GLU A 375 -2.85 8.08 -1.81
C GLU A 375 -1.49 8.76 -1.73
N CYS A 376 -0.93 8.86 -0.54
CA CYS A 376 0.35 9.47 -0.16
C CYS A 376 0.33 11.00 -0.04
N ALA A 377 -0.62 11.71 -0.61
CA ALA A 377 -0.67 13.18 -0.53
C ALA A 377 -0.77 13.69 0.92
N ASP A 378 -1.59 13.07 1.74
CA ASP A 378 -1.78 13.46 3.13
C ASP A 378 -0.54 13.20 3.99
N GLU A 379 0.18 12.11 3.72
CA GLU A 379 1.39 11.71 4.44
C GLU A 379 2.55 12.67 4.20
N ILE A 380 2.76 13.06 2.94
CA ILE A 380 3.92 13.88 2.55
C ILE A 380 3.68 15.39 2.68
N PHE A 381 2.43 15.86 2.51
CA PHE A 381 2.06 17.27 2.67
C PHE A 381 1.47 17.60 4.05
N GLY A 382 1.32 16.63 4.94
CA GLY A 382 0.77 16.84 6.28
C GLY A 382 -0.72 17.12 6.29
N GLY A 383 -1.51 16.33 5.57
CA GLY A 383 -2.96 16.52 5.44
C GLY A 383 -3.77 16.04 6.64
N TYR A 384 -3.24 15.15 7.47
CA TYR A 384 -3.98 14.58 8.59
C TYR A 384 -4.13 15.53 9.77
N PRO A 385 -5.23 15.43 10.55
CA PRO A 385 -5.49 16.29 11.71
C PRO A 385 -4.40 16.25 12.77
N TRP A 386 -3.77 15.10 12.99
CA TRP A 386 -2.73 14.96 14.00
C TRP A 386 -1.45 15.77 13.72
N PHE A 387 -1.23 16.22 12.49
CA PHE A 387 -0.14 17.16 12.19
C PHE A 387 -0.38 18.55 12.81
N ARG A 388 -1.65 18.92 13.10
CA ARG A 388 -2.04 20.23 13.62
C ARG A 388 -2.52 20.20 15.06
N ASP A 389 -2.85 19.03 15.58
CA ASP A 389 -3.30 18.86 16.96
C ASP A 389 -2.08 18.87 17.90
N PRO A 390 -1.93 19.91 18.74
CA PRO A 390 -0.75 20.05 19.62
C PRO A 390 -0.71 18.96 20.70
N GLU A 391 -1.86 18.45 21.15
CA GLU A 391 -1.93 17.38 22.13
C GLU A 391 -1.41 16.08 21.53
N VAL A 392 -1.81 15.73 20.31
CA VAL A 392 -1.33 14.55 19.61
C VAL A 392 0.15 14.66 19.26
N ARG A 393 0.63 15.84 18.84
CA ARG A 393 2.05 16.07 18.56
C ARG A 393 2.94 15.89 19.79
N ALA A 394 2.43 16.21 20.98
CA ALA A 394 3.16 16.09 22.24
C ALA A 394 3.28 14.64 22.74
N VAL A 395 2.45 13.70 22.24
CA VAL A 395 2.46 12.31 22.68
C VAL A 395 3.68 11.56 22.13
N ASP A 396 4.36 10.83 23.00
CA ASP A 396 5.44 9.88 22.65
C ASP A 396 4.81 8.53 22.23
N GLY A 397 4.22 8.49 21.03
CA GLY A 397 3.47 7.34 20.51
C GLY A 397 2.95 7.53 19.08
N PHE A 398 2.36 6.49 18.51
CA PHE A 398 1.78 6.55 17.17
C PHE A 398 0.54 7.44 17.14
N PRO A 399 0.47 8.50 16.29
CA PRO A 399 -0.63 9.46 16.28
C PRO A 399 -2.02 8.86 16.02
N TRP A 400 -2.07 7.77 15.28
CA TRP A 400 -3.31 7.08 14.88
C TRP A 400 -3.70 5.90 15.77
N ALA A 401 -2.87 5.56 16.79
CA ALA A 401 -3.10 4.40 17.65
C ALA A 401 -2.62 4.68 19.08
N GLN A 402 -3.20 5.71 19.73
CA GLN A 402 -2.72 6.22 21.01
C GLN A 402 -3.11 5.37 22.23
N ASN A 403 -4.11 4.48 22.12
CA ASN A 403 -4.58 3.70 23.24
C ASN A 403 -4.19 2.23 23.17
N THR A 404 -2.91 1.95 23.42
CA THR A 404 -2.39 0.57 23.52
C THR A 404 -3.07 -0.20 24.65
N ARG A 405 -3.38 0.43 25.79
CA ARG A 405 -4.05 -0.23 26.93
C ARG A 405 -5.43 -0.76 26.55
N TYR A 406 -6.20 0.01 25.79
CA TYR A 406 -7.48 -0.46 25.28
C TYR A 406 -7.32 -1.72 24.41
N ARG A 407 -6.33 -1.73 23.51
CA ARG A 407 -6.06 -2.92 22.68
C ARG A 407 -5.58 -4.12 23.51
N MET A 408 -4.80 -3.87 24.55
CA MET A 408 -4.33 -4.93 25.46
C MET A 408 -5.47 -5.64 26.18
N THR A 409 -6.65 -5.00 26.38
CA THR A 409 -7.80 -5.69 26.97
C THR A 409 -8.29 -6.86 26.11
N PHE A 410 -8.05 -6.80 24.82
CA PHE A 410 -8.41 -7.88 23.88
C PHE A 410 -7.40 -9.03 23.80
N LEU A 411 -6.21 -8.91 24.41
CA LEU A 411 -5.26 -10.02 24.39
C LEU A 411 -5.75 -11.15 25.30
N HIS A 412 -5.70 -12.40 24.80
CA HIS A 412 -5.92 -13.57 25.64
C HIS A 412 -4.99 -13.57 26.87
N PRO A 413 -5.43 -13.96 28.08
CA PRO A 413 -4.61 -13.92 29.29
C PRO A 413 -3.22 -14.55 29.15
N ALA A 414 -3.13 -15.73 28.53
CA ALA A 414 -1.85 -16.40 28.29
C ALA A 414 -0.89 -15.58 27.41
N LEU A 415 -1.42 -14.80 26.46
CA LEU A 415 -0.62 -13.91 25.62
C LEU A 415 -0.15 -12.67 26.39
N ARG A 416 -0.98 -12.13 27.30
CA ARG A 416 -0.59 -11.01 28.19
C ARG A 416 0.58 -11.37 29.11
N GLU A 417 0.70 -12.63 29.52
CA GLU A 417 1.84 -13.11 30.32
C GLU A 417 3.16 -13.19 29.52
N LYS A 418 3.07 -13.34 28.21
CA LYS A 418 4.21 -13.53 27.30
C LYS A 418 4.67 -12.24 26.64
N LEU A 419 3.81 -11.23 26.54
CA LEU A 419 4.05 -10.00 25.78
C LEU A 419 3.71 -8.77 26.63
N ASP A 420 4.72 -7.98 26.98
CA ASP A 420 4.52 -6.62 27.49
C ASP A 420 4.07 -5.73 26.31
N GLY A 421 2.76 -5.54 26.20
CA GLY A 421 2.16 -4.84 25.05
C GLY A 421 2.54 -3.36 24.98
N GLU A 422 2.70 -2.67 26.10
CA GLU A 422 3.15 -1.27 26.11
C GLU A 422 4.60 -1.17 25.66
N ALA A 423 5.49 -1.96 26.22
CA ALA A 423 6.89 -2.00 25.82
C ALA A 423 7.06 -2.41 24.35
N PHE A 424 6.26 -3.38 23.87
CA PHE A 424 6.25 -3.85 22.49
C PHE A 424 5.93 -2.72 21.50
N VAL A 425 4.87 -1.96 21.73
CA VAL A 425 4.47 -0.83 20.88
C VAL A 425 5.46 0.32 20.97
N GLN A 426 5.90 0.65 22.20
CA GLN A 426 6.79 1.77 22.45
C GLN A 426 8.19 1.57 21.85
N GLU A 427 8.73 0.36 21.87
CA GLU A 427 10.04 0.08 21.26
C GLU A 427 10.00 0.30 19.74
N ARG A 428 8.94 -0.14 19.07
CA ARG A 428 8.75 0.03 17.61
C ARG A 428 8.59 1.50 17.22
N TYR A 429 7.84 2.24 18.02
CA TYR A 429 7.75 3.70 17.87
C TYR A 429 9.12 4.34 18.00
N ARG A 430 9.84 4.09 19.11
CA ARG A 430 11.16 4.67 19.37
C ARG A 430 12.20 4.26 18.33
N ALA A 431 12.17 3.03 17.85
CA ALA A 431 13.03 2.59 16.77
C ALA A 431 12.83 3.45 15.51
N THR A 432 11.58 3.75 15.14
CA THR A 432 11.27 4.63 14.01
C THR A 432 11.74 6.07 14.24
N ILE A 433 11.58 6.60 15.45
CA ILE A 433 12.07 7.94 15.79
C ILE A 433 13.61 8.02 15.68
N ARG A 434 14.33 7.00 16.16
CA ARG A 434 15.81 6.94 16.06
C ARG A 434 16.31 6.93 14.62
N GLU A 435 15.53 6.38 13.68
CA GLU A 435 15.87 6.33 12.25
C GLU A 435 15.48 7.61 11.49
N THR A 436 14.87 8.59 12.14
CA THR A 436 14.49 9.85 11.49
C THR A 436 15.74 10.67 11.17
N ASP A 437 15.98 10.92 9.90
CA ASP A 437 17.10 11.75 9.44
C ASP A 437 16.77 13.24 9.63
N VAL A 438 17.55 13.95 10.43
CA VAL A 438 17.33 15.37 10.75
C VAL A 438 18.67 16.08 10.85
N LEU A 439 18.79 17.24 10.20
CA LEU A 439 20.00 18.05 10.24
C LEU A 439 20.37 18.46 11.67
N PRO A 440 21.67 18.52 12.00
CA PRO A 440 22.12 19.05 13.29
C PRO A 440 21.64 20.48 13.51
N GLY A 441 21.16 20.79 14.73
CA GLY A 441 20.70 22.13 15.08
C GLY A 441 19.28 22.49 14.61
N THR A 442 18.55 21.55 13.99
CA THR A 442 17.13 21.75 13.63
C THR A 442 16.31 22.09 14.89
N ASP A 443 15.45 23.11 14.78
CA ASP A 443 14.52 23.51 15.85
C ASP A 443 13.70 22.32 16.35
N PRO A 444 13.43 22.18 17.67
CA PRO A 444 12.69 21.03 18.21
C PRO A 444 11.30 20.84 17.63
N ALA A 445 10.57 21.92 17.30
CA ALA A 445 9.25 21.81 16.69
C ALA A 445 9.33 21.28 15.24
N GLU A 446 10.29 21.78 14.46
CA GLU A 446 10.54 21.29 13.11
C GLU A 446 11.04 19.84 13.11
N ARG A 447 11.93 19.47 14.05
CA ARG A 447 12.33 18.07 14.27
C ARG A 447 11.13 17.18 14.51
N ARG A 448 10.21 17.60 15.38
CA ARG A 448 8.99 16.84 15.67
C ARG A 448 8.12 16.64 14.42
N MET A 449 8.02 17.64 13.56
CA MET A 449 7.30 17.50 12.30
C MET A 449 7.95 16.49 11.35
N LYS A 450 9.28 16.47 11.27
CA LYS A 450 10.02 15.45 10.49
C LYS A 450 9.84 14.05 11.05
N GLU A 451 9.85 13.89 12.37
CA GLU A 451 9.52 12.62 13.05
C GLU A 451 8.11 12.16 12.70
N MET A 452 7.12 13.06 12.73
CA MET A 452 5.74 12.78 12.35
C MET A 452 5.62 12.36 10.88
N VAL A 453 6.34 13.01 9.96
CA VAL A 453 6.39 12.63 8.55
C VAL A 453 7.02 11.23 8.40
N ASN A 454 8.13 10.94 9.09
CA ASN A 454 8.78 9.64 9.02
C ASN A 454 7.90 8.51 9.58
N LEU A 455 7.20 8.75 10.70
CA LEU A 455 6.19 7.83 11.24
C LEU A 455 5.09 7.54 10.22
N ASN A 456 4.52 8.59 9.61
CA ASN A 456 3.48 8.43 8.59
C ASN A 456 4.02 7.65 7.38
N TYR A 457 5.19 8.00 6.86
CA TYR A 457 5.82 7.33 5.73
C TYR A 457 6.08 5.84 6.00
N ARG A 458 6.64 5.50 7.16
CA ARG A 458 7.05 4.11 7.44
C ARG A 458 5.91 3.20 7.89
N TRP A 459 4.81 3.75 8.40
CA TRP A 459 3.73 2.97 9.00
C TRP A 459 2.38 3.23 8.37
N PHE A 460 1.84 4.43 8.51
CA PHE A 460 0.46 4.71 8.10
C PHE A 460 0.31 4.64 6.59
N MET A 461 1.21 5.28 5.85
CA MET A 461 1.27 5.21 4.39
C MET A 461 1.45 3.78 3.89
N GLN A 462 2.35 3.00 4.51
CA GLN A 462 2.55 1.59 4.13
C GLN A 462 1.28 0.77 4.33
N THR A 463 0.52 1.02 5.41
CA THR A 463 -0.77 0.38 5.66
C THR A 463 -1.79 0.71 4.56
N LEU A 464 -1.84 1.97 4.12
CA LEU A 464 -2.77 2.42 3.06
C LEU A 464 -2.34 1.94 1.66
N LEU A 465 -1.05 1.92 1.37
CA LEU A 465 -0.52 1.38 0.11
C LEU A 465 -0.74 -0.13 -0.01
N ASP A 466 -0.47 -0.88 1.06
CA ASP A 466 -0.76 -2.32 1.12
C ASP A 466 -2.26 -2.57 0.91
N ARG A 467 -3.13 -1.84 1.63
CA ARG A 467 -4.57 -1.87 1.43
C ARG A 467 -4.95 -1.62 -0.04
N LYS A 468 -4.42 -0.54 -0.64
CA LYS A 468 -4.75 -0.16 -2.02
C LYS A 468 -4.32 -1.25 -3.00
N ASP A 469 -3.07 -1.69 -2.95
CA ASP A 469 -2.54 -2.73 -3.83
C ASP A 469 -3.29 -4.06 -3.67
N ARG A 470 -3.55 -4.50 -2.42
CA ARG A 470 -4.20 -5.79 -2.17
C ARG A 470 -5.64 -5.82 -2.65
N MET A 471 -6.43 -4.79 -2.35
CA MET A 471 -7.85 -4.75 -2.74
C MET A 471 -8.00 -4.61 -4.26
N SER A 472 -7.22 -3.73 -4.88
CA SER A 472 -7.29 -3.50 -6.32
C SER A 472 -6.78 -4.71 -7.13
N MET A 473 -5.64 -5.28 -6.73
CA MET A 473 -5.06 -6.40 -7.44
C MET A 473 -5.83 -7.71 -7.25
N TYR A 474 -6.53 -7.89 -6.16
CA TYR A 474 -7.46 -9.01 -5.99
C TYR A 474 -8.61 -8.97 -7.01
N GLN A 475 -8.94 -7.78 -7.51
CA GLN A 475 -9.90 -7.54 -8.58
C GLN A 475 -9.25 -7.38 -9.96
N SER A 476 -7.96 -7.65 -10.10
CA SER A 476 -7.22 -7.47 -11.35
C SER A 476 -7.28 -6.03 -11.89
N LEU A 477 -7.23 -5.05 -11.00
CA LEU A 477 -7.20 -3.63 -11.33
C LEU A 477 -5.84 -3.04 -10.93
N GLU A 478 -5.13 -2.43 -11.88
CA GLU A 478 -3.93 -1.65 -11.58
C GLU A 478 -4.31 -0.30 -10.98
N VAL A 479 -3.76 0.06 -9.82
CA VAL A 479 -3.91 1.41 -9.29
C VAL A 479 -2.54 2.07 -9.14
N ARG A 480 -2.37 3.22 -9.79
CA ARG A 480 -1.18 4.08 -9.69
C ARG A 480 -1.43 5.23 -8.73
N VAL A 481 -0.36 5.67 -8.08
CA VAL A 481 -0.42 6.63 -6.96
C VAL A 481 0.58 7.77 -7.17
N PRO A 482 0.25 8.77 -7.98
CA PRO A 482 1.20 9.83 -8.40
C PRO A 482 1.89 10.56 -7.26
N PHE A 483 1.23 10.77 -6.13
CA PHE A 483 1.84 11.40 -4.95
C PHE A 483 2.91 10.52 -4.28
N CYS A 484 2.99 9.23 -4.63
CA CYS A 484 4.11 8.36 -4.23
C CYS A 484 5.33 8.45 -5.17
N ASP A 485 5.43 9.47 -6.02
CA ASP A 485 6.69 9.76 -6.72
C ASP A 485 7.73 10.22 -5.68
N TYR A 486 8.83 9.47 -5.58
CA TYR A 486 9.86 9.72 -4.57
C TYR A 486 10.46 11.14 -4.66
N ARG A 487 10.48 11.75 -5.86
CA ARG A 487 10.99 13.11 -6.06
C ARG A 487 10.18 14.15 -5.29
N ILE A 488 8.85 13.94 -5.18
CA ILE A 488 7.98 14.80 -4.38
C ILE A 488 8.33 14.63 -2.89
N ALA A 489 8.44 13.38 -2.43
CA ALA A 489 8.75 13.09 -1.03
C ALA A 489 10.13 13.63 -0.61
N GLU A 490 11.17 13.43 -1.43
CA GLU A 490 12.52 13.95 -1.20
C GLU A 490 12.55 15.48 -1.12
N TYR A 491 11.88 16.14 -2.06
CA TYR A 491 11.84 17.61 -2.07
C TYR A 491 11.12 18.14 -0.82
N LEU A 492 9.93 17.62 -0.56
CA LEU A 492 9.11 18.05 0.57
C LEU A 492 9.73 17.75 1.93
N TYR A 493 10.57 16.72 2.05
CA TYR A 493 11.18 16.39 3.34
C TYR A 493 12.10 17.49 3.87
N GLY A 494 12.78 18.22 2.98
CA GLY A 494 13.58 19.41 3.32
C GLY A 494 12.77 20.69 3.51
N VAL A 495 11.55 20.79 2.95
CA VAL A 495 10.72 22.01 3.02
C VAL A 495 10.26 22.27 4.45
N PRO A 496 10.44 23.50 5.00
CA PRO A 496 9.99 23.88 6.33
C PRO A 496 8.50 23.64 6.54
N TRP A 497 8.11 23.23 7.75
CA TRP A 497 6.69 23.01 8.07
C TRP A 497 5.83 24.24 7.82
N ALA A 498 6.33 25.45 8.11
CA ALA A 498 5.62 26.70 7.89
C ALA A 498 5.18 26.90 6.43
N PHE A 499 5.93 26.37 5.44
CA PHE A 499 5.53 26.39 4.04
C PHE A 499 4.44 25.38 3.74
N LYS A 500 4.53 24.17 4.31
CA LYS A 500 3.50 23.12 4.13
C LYS A 500 2.16 23.50 4.75
N ASP A 501 2.21 24.18 5.90
CA ASP A 501 1.06 24.67 6.66
C ASP A 501 0.68 26.12 6.29
N TYR A 502 0.92 26.51 5.05
CA TYR A 502 0.65 27.85 4.55
C TYR A 502 -0.76 28.32 4.90
N HIS A 503 -0.87 29.51 5.52
CA HIS A 503 -2.10 30.05 6.12
C HIS A 503 -2.75 29.19 7.24
N GLY A 504 -2.05 28.22 7.82
CA GLY A 504 -2.60 27.30 8.81
C GLY A 504 -3.57 26.27 8.21
N GLU A 505 -3.54 26.08 6.88
CA GLU A 505 -4.41 25.14 6.19
C GLU A 505 -3.72 23.79 5.96
N GLU A 506 -4.49 22.71 6.06
CA GLU A 506 -3.98 21.39 5.69
C GLU A 506 -3.58 21.36 4.21
N LYS A 507 -2.35 20.90 3.95
CA LYS A 507 -1.75 20.92 2.60
C LYS A 507 -1.71 22.30 1.95
N GLY A 508 -1.52 23.37 2.74
CA GLY A 508 -1.55 24.77 2.27
C GLY A 508 -0.60 25.01 1.11
N LEU A 509 0.60 24.46 1.15
CA LEU A 509 1.56 24.52 0.05
C LEU A 509 1.02 23.88 -1.24
N LEU A 510 0.39 22.70 -1.15
CA LEU A 510 -0.22 22.02 -2.30
C LEU A 510 -1.37 22.84 -2.88
N ARG A 511 -2.24 23.41 -2.02
CA ARG A 511 -3.33 24.29 -2.45
C ARG A 511 -2.79 25.50 -3.21
N ARG A 512 -1.80 26.18 -2.66
CA ARG A 512 -1.14 27.33 -3.31
C ARG A 512 -0.48 26.92 -4.64
N ALA A 513 0.20 25.79 -4.68
CA ALA A 513 0.83 25.29 -5.90
C ALA A 513 -0.18 24.98 -7.00
N MET A 514 -1.41 24.62 -6.64
CA MET A 514 -2.43 24.15 -7.59
C MET A 514 -3.57 25.17 -7.82
N GLU A 515 -3.38 26.42 -7.44
CA GLU A 515 -4.28 27.51 -7.83
C GLU A 515 -4.45 27.56 -9.36
N GLY A 516 -5.70 27.71 -9.80
CA GLY A 516 -6.07 27.71 -11.22
C GLY A 516 -6.31 26.34 -11.86
N TRP A 517 -5.99 25.24 -11.17
CA TRP A 517 -6.29 23.88 -11.64
C TRP A 517 -7.67 23.38 -11.25
N LEU A 518 -8.20 23.86 -10.14
CA LEU A 518 -9.43 23.36 -9.54
C LEU A 518 -10.47 24.50 -9.33
N PRO A 519 -11.76 24.17 -9.35
CA PRO A 519 -12.77 25.10 -8.83
C PRO A 519 -12.45 25.50 -7.37
N GLU A 520 -12.64 26.76 -7.02
CA GLU A 520 -12.38 27.31 -5.68
C GLU A 520 -13.02 26.49 -4.55
N LYS A 521 -14.26 26.03 -4.75
CA LYS A 521 -14.99 25.15 -3.82
C LYS A 521 -14.21 23.87 -3.50
N ILE A 522 -13.52 23.30 -4.48
CA ILE A 522 -12.69 22.08 -4.34
C ILE A 522 -11.33 22.43 -3.74
N LEU A 523 -10.70 23.49 -4.25
CA LEU A 523 -9.37 23.93 -3.82
C LEU A 523 -9.33 24.19 -2.31
N HIS A 524 -10.40 24.77 -1.73
CA HIS A 524 -10.53 25.09 -0.30
C HIS A 524 -11.37 24.10 0.51
N ARG A 525 -11.72 22.93 -0.08
CA ARG A 525 -12.40 21.87 0.66
C ARG A 525 -11.54 21.37 1.80
N LYS A 526 -12.09 21.29 3.01
CA LYS A 526 -11.43 20.66 4.16
C LYS A 526 -11.22 19.17 3.92
N LYS A 527 -10.13 18.63 4.47
CA LYS A 527 -9.85 17.18 4.41
C LYS A 527 -11.03 16.37 4.92
N SER A 528 -11.48 15.45 4.10
CA SER A 528 -12.43 14.39 4.46
C SER A 528 -11.72 13.03 4.45
N PRO A 529 -11.95 12.15 5.43
CA PRO A 529 -11.41 10.81 5.42
C PRO A 529 -12.02 9.97 4.28
N TYR A 530 -11.49 8.77 4.06
CA TYR A 530 -12.13 7.79 3.18
C TYR A 530 -13.58 7.58 3.65
N PRO A 531 -14.58 7.57 2.73
CA PRO A 531 -15.98 7.44 3.13
C PRO A 531 -16.24 6.10 3.82
N LYS A 532 -17.10 6.12 4.84
CA LYS A 532 -17.58 4.93 5.54
C LYS A 532 -19.11 4.95 5.62
N THR A 533 -19.68 3.78 5.84
CA THR A 533 -21.13 3.69 6.09
C THR A 533 -21.48 4.20 7.49
N TRP A 534 -22.55 4.98 7.58
CA TRP A 534 -23.18 5.41 8.82
C TRP A 534 -24.48 4.64 9.09
N HIS A 535 -24.83 3.70 8.21
CA HIS A 535 -26.08 2.96 8.28
C HIS A 535 -26.06 2.00 9.49
N PRO A 536 -27.06 2.07 10.43
CA PRO A 536 -27.06 1.27 11.65
C PRO A 536 -27.13 -0.25 11.40
N ARG A 537 -27.63 -0.66 10.23
CA ARG A 537 -27.67 -2.09 9.83
C ARG A 537 -26.28 -2.69 9.73
N TYR A 538 -25.23 -1.92 9.36
CA TYR A 538 -23.86 -2.46 9.33
C TYR A 538 -23.42 -2.89 10.73
N ARG A 539 -23.66 -2.06 11.76
CA ARG A 539 -23.38 -2.43 13.16
C ARG A 539 -24.15 -3.69 13.56
N ALA A 540 -25.44 -3.77 13.22
CA ALA A 540 -26.27 -4.92 13.52
C ALA A 540 -25.74 -6.22 12.86
N LEU A 541 -25.34 -6.15 11.59
CA LEU A 541 -24.74 -7.30 10.87
C LEU A 541 -23.44 -7.78 11.52
N MET A 542 -22.56 -6.86 11.93
CA MET A 542 -21.31 -7.22 12.60
C MET A 542 -21.58 -7.81 13.99
N ALA A 543 -22.56 -7.29 14.73
CA ALA A 543 -22.98 -7.82 16.02
C ALA A 543 -23.58 -9.22 15.89
N GLU A 544 -24.53 -9.45 14.97
CA GLU A 544 -25.11 -10.77 14.67
C GLU A 544 -24.03 -11.82 14.38
N ARG A 545 -23.02 -11.46 13.59
CA ARG A 545 -21.89 -12.36 13.26
C ARG A 545 -20.98 -12.61 14.47
N LEU A 546 -20.71 -11.58 15.27
CA LEU A 546 -19.87 -11.72 16.47
C LEU A 546 -20.60 -12.55 17.55
N GLU A 547 -21.91 -12.38 17.75
CA GLU A 547 -22.74 -13.21 18.63
C GLU A 547 -22.69 -14.69 18.22
N ALA A 548 -22.82 -14.96 16.91
CA ALA A 548 -22.69 -16.32 16.38
C ALA A 548 -21.30 -16.92 16.67
N LEU A 549 -20.24 -16.13 16.52
CA LEU A 549 -18.86 -16.55 16.82
C LEU A 549 -18.66 -16.79 18.34
N LEU A 550 -19.21 -15.93 19.19
CA LEU A 550 -19.19 -16.09 20.65
C LEU A 550 -19.93 -17.35 21.11
N ALA A 551 -20.99 -17.77 20.41
CA ALA A 551 -21.70 -19.02 20.70
C ALA A 551 -20.88 -20.27 20.32
N GLU A 552 -19.86 -20.13 19.47
CA GLU A 552 -18.98 -21.24 19.07
C GLU A 552 -17.93 -21.51 20.15
N LYS A 553 -18.00 -22.68 20.78
CA LYS A 553 -17.17 -23.03 21.94
C LYS A 553 -15.67 -23.03 21.63
N ASN A 554 -15.29 -23.49 20.44
CA ASN A 554 -13.89 -23.70 20.04
C ASN A 554 -13.49 -22.79 18.86
N ALA A 555 -14.00 -21.55 18.81
CA ALA A 555 -13.62 -20.60 17.78
C ALA A 555 -12.13 -20.20 17.95
N PRO A 556 -11.29 -20.34 16.91
CA PRO A 556 -9.84 -20.07 17.00
C PRO A 556 -9.50 -18.65 17.43
N LEU A 557 -10.39 -17.70 17.22
CA LEU A 557 -10.21 -16.32 17.67
C LEU A 557 -9.89 -16.26 19.17
N PHE A 558 -10.56 -17.06 19.98
CA PHE A 558 -10.46 -17.01 21.45
C PHE A 558 -9.21 -17.72 22.02
N ASP A 559 -8.38 -18.27 21.16
CA ASP A 559 -7.00 -18.63 21.52
C ASP A 559 -6.05 -17.41 21.50
N LEU A 560 -6.45 -16.32 20.82
CA LEU A 560 -5.71 -15.05 20.73
C LEU A 560 -6.36 -13.91 21.50
N VAL A 561 -7.70 -13.87 21.52
CA VAL A 561 -8.52 -12.75 21.98
C VAL A 561 -9.28 -13.16 23.25
N ASP A 562 -9.30 -12.26 24.22
CA ASP A 562 -10.11 -12.38 25.43
C ASP A 562 -11.60 -12.37 25.05
N ARG A 563 -12.34 -13.41 25.46
CA ARG A 563 -13.73 -13.60 25.10
C ARG A 563 -14.64 -12.54 25.73
N GLU A 564 -14.40 -12.17 27.01
CA GLU A 564 -15.18 -11.17 27.73
C GLU A 564 -15.03 -9.79 27.07
N ALA A 565 -13.80 -9.41 26.68
CA ALA A 565 -13.56 -8.17 25.96
C ALA A 565 -14.24 -8.14 24.58
N ALA A 566 -14.35 -9.28 23.89
CA ALA A 566 -15.11 -9.37 22.64
C ALA A 566 -16.63 -9.28 22.86
N GLU A 567 -17.15 -9.86 23.95
CA GLU A 567 -18.56 -9.78 24.33
C GLU A 567 -18.98 -8.35 24.73
N ASP A 568 -18.12 -7.63 25.43
CA ASP A 568 -18.33 -6.23 25.83
C ASP A 568 -18.57 -5.29 24.63
N LEU A 569 -18.01 -5.61 23.46
CA LEU A 569 -18.26 -4.83 22.23
C LEU A 569 -19.72 -4.85 21.77
N LEU A 570 -20.48 -5.90 22.09
CA LEU A 570 -21.90 -6.00 21.72
C LEU A 570 -22.74 -4.97 22.47
N HIS A 571 -22.39 -4.70 23.73
CA HIS A 571 -23.16 -3.91 24.68
C HIS A 571 -22.55 -2.53 24.96
N GLY A 572 -21.27 -2.34 24.61
CA GLY A 572 -20.51 -1.13 24.93
C GLY A 572 -20.49 -0.08 23.83
N GLU A 573 -20.30 1.16 24.24
CA GLU A 573 -19.85 2.25 23.38
C GLU A 573 -18.40 2.58 23.77
N SER A 574 -17.42 2.09 23.00
CA SER A 574 -16.04 2.50 23.19
C SER A 574 -15.84 3.91 22.67
N SER A 575 -15.25 4.78 23.48
CA SER A 575 -14.81 6.11 23.05
C SER A 575 -13.51 6.09 22.25
N TRP A 576 -12.83 4.94 22.21
CA TRP A 576 -11.53 4.76 21.57
C TRP A 576 -11.64 4.01 20.24
N PRO A 577 -11.14 4.61 19.13
CA PRO A 577 -11.03 3.86 17.88
C PRO A 577 -9.92 2.81 17.97
N TRP A 578 -10.11 1.70 17.26
CA TRP A 578 -9.07 0.67 17.13
C TRP A 578 -7.85 1.20 16.32
N TYR A 579 -8.09 1.88 15.21
CA TYR A 579 -7.02 2.40 14.35
C TYR A 579 -7.51 3.63 13.56
N GLY A 580 -6.69 4.70 13.55
CA GLY A 580 -7.03 5.94 12.87
C GLY A 580 -8.33 6.54 13.40
N GLN A 581 -9.07 7.20 12.49
CA GLN A 581 -10.35 7.85 12.82
C GLN A 581 -11.56 7.01 12.40
N LEU A 582 -11.34 5.94 11.64
CA LEU A 582 -12.40 5.20 10.95
C LEU A 582 -12.83 3.92 11.67
N MET A 583 -11.96 3.32 12.48
CA MET A 583 -12.26 2.03 13.12
C MET A 583 -12.87 2.20 14.52
N GLY A 584 -14.15 2.49 14.58
CA GLY A 584 -14.96 2.48 15.82
C GLY A 584 -15.44 1.07 16.18
N VAL A 585 -16.46 0.96 17.06
CA VAL A 585 -16.97 -0.32 17.56
C VAL A 585 -17.39 -1.31 16.45
N PRO A 586 -18.19 -0.93 15.43
CA PRO A 586 -18.55 -1.87 14.36
C PRO A 586 -17.34 -2.39 13.59
N GLN A 587 -16.32 -1.52 13.37
CA GLN A 587 -15.10 -1.90 12.69
C GLN A 587 -14.19 -2.77 13.56
N THR A 588 -14.21 -2.60 14.88
CA THR A 588 -13.50 -3.49 15.81
C THR A 588 -14.13 -4.89 15.80
N MET A 589 -15.47 -5.00 15.82
CA MET A 589 -16.17 -6.28 15.62
C MET A 589 -15.76 -6.93 14.29
N ALA A 590 -15.78 -6.17 13.20
CA ALA A 590 -15.37 -6.65 11.88
C ALA A 590 -13.90 -7.11 11.87
N PHE A 591 -13.00 -6.40 12.56
CA PHE A 591 -11.60 -6.81 12.70
C PHE A 591 -11.42 -8.13 13.43
N LEU A 592 -12.19 -8.37 14.50
CA LEU A 592 -12.19 -9.66 15.19
C LEU A 592 -12.72 -10.78 14.30
N LEU A 593 -13.78 -10.53 13.53
CA LEU A 593 -14.32 -11.48 12.55
C LEU A 593 -13.30 -11.77 11.42
N GLN A 594 -12.60 -10.76 10.94
CA GLN A 594 -11.48 -10.93 9.98
C GLN A 594 -10.37 -11.79 10.59
N THR A 595 -10.06 -11.58 11.87
CA THR A 595 -9.02 -12.33 12.58
C THR A 595 -9.41 -13.80 12.71
N ASP A 596 -10.66 -14.11 13.06
CA ASP A 596 -11.15 -15.49 13.11
C ASP A 596 -11.10 -16.18 11.74
N PHE A 597 -11.63 -15.51 10.70
CA PHE A 597 -11.55 -16.01 9.33
C PHE A 597 -10.11 -16.28 8.88
N TRP A 598 -9.20 -15.35 9.17
CA TRP A 598 -7.79 -15.47 8.84
C TRP A 598 -7.14 -16.67 9.54
N LEU A 599 -7.36 -16.86 10.83
CA LEU A 599 -6.85 -18.00 11.59
C LEU A 599 -7.28 -19.34 10.96
N ARG A 600 -8.57 -19.46 10.61
CA ARG A 600 -9.15 -20.67 9.98
C ARG A 600 -8.63 -20.88 8.57
N ASN A 601 -8.70 -19.85 7.72
CA ASN A 601 -8.37 -19.95 6.31
C ASN A 601 -6.88 -20.21 6.06
N THR A 602 -6.01 -19.66 6.92
CA THR A 602 -4.56 -19.81 6.81
C THR A 602 -4.04 -21.03 7.58
N GLY A 603 -4.84 -21.59 8.48
CA GLY A 603 -4.44 -22.70 9.36
C GLY A 603 -3.30 -22.29 10.30
N VAL A 604 -3.42 -21.11 10.90
CA VAL A 604 -2.42 -20.54 11.79
C VAL A 604 -2.15 -21.45 12.98
N LYS A 605 -0.87 -21.65 13.28
CA LYS A 605 -0.39 -22.40 14.46
C LYS A 605 0.13 -21.39 15.48
N LEU A 606 -0.40 -21.42 16.69
CA LEU A 606 0.04 -20.55 17.78
C LEU A 606 1.20 -21.21 18.54
N GLU A 607 2.28 -20.46 18.76
CA GLU A 607 3.46 -20.85 19.53
C GLU A 607 3.86 -19.72 20.49
N TYR A 608 3.32 -19.71 21.73
CA TYR A 608 3.69 -18.79 22.81
C TYR A 608 3.44 -19.34 24.21
#